data_f8fbd4a82f792be998dd0c21940681e5
#
_entry.id   f8fbd4a82f792be998dd0c21940681e5
#
_cell.length_a   1.000
_cell.length_b   1.000
_cell.length_c   1.000
_cell.angle_alpha   90.00
_cell.angle_beta   90.00
_cell.angle_gamma   90.00
#
_symmetry.space_group_name_H-M   'P 1'
#
loop_
_entity.id
_entity.type
_entity.pdbx_description
1 polymer ?
#
loop_
_entity_poly.entity_id
_entity_poly.type
_entity_poly.pdbx_seq_one_letter_code
_entity_poly.pdbx_strand_id
1 'polypeptide(L)'
;MRTWFSVVMLAKGGILLHAGAVVRAGRAIVFSGPSGSGKTTLARRAGRHPVLSDESVAIAPGPTGRNGNNVLYAFGTPFFGEMTEGVVNDHAPVGEVFLISANRSLVTGDPCRVADVSPAHSVGELLAQTFLRSLSRDALEALFPILETFVDSVRIRRLEFTPTPDVWRAIDELCG
;
A
#
# COMPACT_ATOMS: atom_id res chain seq x y z
N MET A 1 2.63 -15.36 -12.99
CA MET A 1 3.74 -15.18 -12.02
C MET A 1 3.31 -14.46 -10.74
N ARG A 2 2.61 -13.32 -10.79
CA ARG A 2 2.10 -12.60 -9.58
C ARG A 2 1.24 -13.47 -8.68
N THR A 3 0.30 -14.25 -9.24
CA THR A 3 -0.56 -15.16 -8.47
C THR A 3 0.24 -16.20 -7.70
N TRP A 4 1.27 -16.78 -8.33
CA TRP A 4 2.13 -17.76 -7.65
C TRP A 4 2.94 -17.12 -6.51
N PHE A 5 3.47 -15.94 -6.74
CA PHE A 5 4.16 -15.16 -5.71
C PHE A 5 3.22 -14.82 -4.53
N SER A 6 1.95 -14.49 -4.82
CA SER A 6 0.94 -14.25 -3.79
C SER A 6 0.69 -15.48 -2.91
N VAL A 7 0.68 -16.69 -3.48
CA VAL A 7 0.55 -17.93 -2.71
C VAL A 7 1.74 -18.14 -1.77
N VAL A 8 2.96 -17.87 -2.25
CA VAL A 8 4.17 -17.94 -1.43
C VAL A 8 4.13 -16.91 -0.30
N MET A 9 3.68 -15.69 -0.59
CA MET A 9 3.52 -14.65 0.44
C MET A 9 2.50 -15.06 1.50
N LEU A 10 1.36 -15.61 1.07
CA LEU A 10 0.33 -16.10 1.97
C LEU A 10 0.87 -17.17 2.94
N ALA A 11 1.63 -18.15 2.42
CA ALA A 11 2.27 -19.18 3.25
C ALA A 11 3.29 -18.62 4.27
N LYS A 12 3.76 -17.38 4.08
CA LYS A 12 4.66 -16.66 4.98
C LYS A 12 3.93 -15.63 5.87
N GLY A 13 2.61 -15.66 5.91
CA GLY A 13 1.80 -14.68 6.66
C GLY A 13 1.82 -13.28 6.05
N GLY A 14 2.15 -13.16 4.78
CA GLY A 14 2.19 -11.90 4.05
C GLY A 14 1.16 -11.81 2.93
N ILE A 15 1.07 -10.63 2.33
CA ILE A 15 0.18 -10.34 1.20
C ILE A 15 0.93 -9.67 0.05
N LEU A 16 0.45 -9.87 -1.16
CA LEU A 16 0.85 -9.08 -2.33
C LEU A 16 -0.33 -8.20 -2.73
N LEU A 17 -0.14 -6.89 -2.69
CA LEU A 17 -1.16 -5.90 -3.04
C LEU A 17 -0.88 -5.23 -4.39
N HIS A 18 -1.92 -4.94 -5.14
CA HIS A 18 -1.89 -3.97 -6.23
C HIS A 18 -1.81 -2.57 -5.63
N ALA A 19 -0.60 -2.12 -5.39
CA ALA A 19 -0.29 -0.91 -4.64
C ALA A 19 1.03 -0.29 -5.11
N GLY A 20 1.19 1.00 -4.86
CA GLY A 20 2.48 1.66 -4.86
C GLY A 20 2.98 1.87 -3.44
N ALA A 21 4.29 2.05 -3.27
CA ALA A 21 4.88 2.39 -1.99
C ALA A 21 6.12 3.29 -2.15
N VAL A 22 6.19 4.31 -1.29
CA VAL A 22 7.29 5.28 -1.23
C VAL A 22 7.84 5.30 0.20
N VAL A 23 9.16 5.30 0.34
CA VAL A 23 9.79 5.39 1.66
C VAL A 23 9.99 6.85 2.05
N ARG A 24 9.36 7.29 3.12
CA ARG A 24 9.48 8.63 3.69
C ARG A 24 9.79 8.55 5.19
N ALA A 25 10.75 9.33 5.64
CA ALA A 25 11.20 9.32 7.04
C ALA A 25 11.47 7.91 7.59
N GLY A 26 12.02 7.01 6.76
CA GLY A 26 12.33 5.62 7.14
C GLY A 26 11.12 4.68 7.23
N ARG A 27 9.93 5.11 6.78
CA ARG A 27 8.70 4.31 6.76
C ARG A 27 8.11 4.23 5.36
N ALA A 28 7.51 3.10 5.02
CA ALA A 28 6.78 2.95 3.77
C ALA A 28 5.38 3.55 3.89
N ILE A 29 5.07 4.49 3.03
CA ILE A 29 3.71 4.95 2.77
C ILE A 29 3.21 4.15 1.57
N VAL A 30 2.20 3.32 1.82
CA VAL A 30 1.59 2.44 0.82
C VAL A 30 0.29 3.06 0.32
N PHE A 31 0.07 3.07 -0.99
CA PHE A 31 -1.17 3.57 -1.57
C PHE A 31 -1.77 2.51 -2.50
N SER A 32 -2.91 1.99 -2.08
CA SER A 32 -3.63 0.90 -2.74
C SER A 32 -4.93 1.39 -3.35
N GLY A 33 -5.29 0.85 -4.50
CA GLY A 33 -6.53 1.21 -5.19
C GLY A 33 -6.58 0.66 -6.61
N PRO A 34 -7.73 0.80 -7.29
CA PRO A 34 -7.92 0.25 -8.62
C PRO A 34 -6.96 0.84 -9.65
N SER A 35 -6.89 0.21 -10.81
CA SER A 35 -6.13 0.75 -11.95
C SER A 35 -6.63 2.15 -12.28
N GLY A 36 -5.70 3.05 -12.59
CA GLY A 36 -6.01 4.46 -12.89
C GLY A 36 -6.32 5.34 -11.67
N SER A 37 -6.28 4.83 -10.43
CA SER A 37 -6.52 5.63 -9.22
C SER A 37 -5.41 6.65 -8.92
N GLY A 38 -4.25 6.57 -9.57
CA GLY A 38 -3.15 7.53 -9.42
C GLY A 38 -1.94 7.03 -8.65
N LYS A 39 -1.80 5.72 -8.43
CA LYS A 39 -0.63 5.11 -7.76
C LYS A 39 0.69 5.54 -8.38
N THR A 40 0.85 5.32 -9.69
CA THR A 40 2.06 5.72 -10.43
C THR A 40 2.28 7.24 -10.40
N THR A 41 1.20 8.03 -10.38
CA THR A 41 1.30 9.49 -10.25
C THR A 41 1.90 9.89 -8.91
N LEU A 42 1.46 9.28 -7.80
CA LEU A 42 2.04 9.51 -6.47
C LEU A 42 3.51 9.06 -6.42
N ALA A 43 3.81 7.87 -6.94
CA ALA A 43 5.16 7.35 -7.00
C ALA A 43 6.11 8.28 -7.77
N ARG A 44 5.73 8.73 -8.96
CA ARG A 44 6.53 9.69 -9.78
C ARG A 44 6.75 11.03 -9.11
N ARG A 45 5.81 11.48 -8.27
CA ARG A 45 5.91 12.75 -7.54
C ARG A 45 6.65 12.64 -6.20
N ALA A 46 7.11 11.44 -5.84
CA ALA A 46 7.90 11.24 -4.62
C ALA A 46 9.26 11.96 -4.64
N GLY A 47 9.69 12.47 -5.80
CA GLY A 47 10.95 13.18 -5.96
C GLY A 47 12.14 12.25 -5.69
N ARG A 48 13.02 12.63 -4.75
CA ARG A 48 14.21 11.85 -4.37
C ARG A 48 13.94 10.72 -3.38
N HIS A 49 12.70 10.54 -2.94
CA HIS A 49 12.38 9.47 -1.99
C HIS A 49 12.35 8.12 -2.70
N PRO A 50 12.91 7.06 -2.08
CA PRO A 50 12.92 5.73 -2.68
C PRO A 50 11.50 5.24 -2.95
N VAL A 51 11.26 4.74 -4.15
CA VAL A 51 10.01 4.10 -4.56
C VAL A 51 10.23 2.59 -4.50
N LEU A 52 9.50 1.88 -3.66
CA LEU A 52 9.58 0.41 -3.58
C LEU A 52 8.84 -0.24 -4.75
N SER A 53 7.71 0.33 -5.15
CA SER A 53 6.93 -0.12 -6.30
C SER A 53 5.88 0.93 -6.67
N ASP A 54 5.42 0.90 -7.91
CA ASP A 54 4.26 1.65 -8.40
C ASP A 54 3.09 0.75 -8.80
N GLU A 55 3.27 -0.59 -8.69
CA GLU A 55 2.29 -1.57 -9.19
C GLU A 55 2.00 -2.71 -8.22
N SER A 56 3.02 -3.31 -7.58
CA SER A 56 2.85 -4.48 -6.73
C SER A 56 3.79 -4.42 -5.53
N VAL A 57 3.21 -4.32 -4.34
CA VAL A 57 3.95 -4.26 -3.07
C VAL A 57 3.71 -5.54 -2.29
N ALA A 58 4.77 -6.19 -1.85
CA ALA A 58 4.68 -7.29 -0.90
C ALA A 58 4.71 -6.73 0.53
N ILE A 59 3.79 -7.18 1.38
CA ILE A 59 3.77 -6.80 2.79
C ILE A 59 3.79 -8.07 3.62
N ALA A 60 4.71 -8.14 4.57
CA ALA A 60 4.88 -9.30 5.43
C ALA A 60 5.39 -8.90 6.83
N PRO A 61 5.21 -9.77 7.83
CA PRO A 61 5.88 -9.62 9.10
C PRO A 61 7.41 -9.53 8.91
N GLY A 62 8.00 -8.52 9.50
CA GLY A 62 9.43 -8.32 9.54
C GLY A 62 10.03 -8.74 10.89
N PRO A 63 11.27 -8.29 11.17
CA PRO A 63 11.88 -8.51 12.47
C PRO A 63 10.99 -7.97 13.58
N THR A 64 10.84 -8.74 14.64
CA THR A 64 10.08 -8.34 15.82
C THR A 64 10.65 -7.04 16.39
N GLY A 65 9.79 -6.05 16.57
CA GLY A 65 10.19 -4.78 17.17
C GLY A 65 10.73 -4.97 18.60
N ARG A 66 11.48 -3.98 19.11
CA ARG A 66 12.07 -4.02 20.46
C ARG A 66 11.05 -4.30 21.58
N ASN A 67 9.77 -4.05 21.33
CA ASN A 67 8.67 -4.24 22.29
C ASN A 67 7.92 -5.57 22.08
N GLY A 68 8.44 -6.52 21.28
CA GLY A 68 7.78 -7.79 21.00
C GLY A 68 6.64 -7.71 20.00
N ASN A 69 6.31 -6.54 19.48
CA ASN A 69 5.24 -6.37 18.49
C ASN A 69 5.73 -6.75 17.09
N ASN A 70 4.90 -7.47 16.35
CA ASN A 70 5.16 -7.76 14.93
C ASN A 70 5.07 -6.47 14.13
N VAL A 71 6.19 -6.05 13.55
CA VAL A 71 6.23 -4.92 12.64
C VAL A 71 6.05 -5.43 11.22
N LEU A 72 5.11 -4.86 10.50
CA LEU A 72 4.92 -5.17 9.09
C LEU A 72 5.85 -4.34 8.23
N TYR A 73 6.45 -4.98 7.24
CA TYR A 73 7.34 -4.35 6.28
C TYR A 73 6.75 -4.41 4.88
N ALA A 74 6.89 -3.33 4.15
CA ALA A 74 6.66 -3.27 2.72
C ALA A 74 7.96 -3.52 1.96
N PHE A 75 7.90 -4.37 0.95
CA PHE A 75 9.04 -4.78 0.14
C PHE A 75 8.82 -4.39 -1.32
N GLY A 76 9.87 -3.90 -1.97
CA GLY A 76 9.93 -3.80 -3.42
C GLY A 76 9.81 -5.19 -4.06
N THR A 77 9.16 -5.25 -5.22
CA THR A 77 8.97 -6.51 -5.97
C THR A 77 9.47 -6.34 -7.39
N PRO A 78 9.81 -7.44 -8.08
CA PRO A 78 10.20 -7.38 -9.49
C PRO A 78 9.02 -7.16 -10.44
N PHE A 79 7.84 -6.89 -9.92
CA PHE A 79 6.63 -6.66 -10.72
C PHE A 79 6.42 -5.15 -10.91
N PHE A 80 7.15 -4.60 -11.86
CA PHE A 80 7.07 -3.18 -12.19
C PHE A 80 5.77 -2.84 -12.91
N GLY A 81 5.30 -1.61 -12.69
CA GLY A 81 4.23 -0.99 -13.44
C GLY A 81 4.77 -0.15 -14.61
N GLU A 82 4.46 1.13 -14.61
CA GLU A 82 4.92 2.09 -15.63
C GLU A 82 6.28 2.72 -15.28
N MET A 83 6.74 2.58 -14.04
CA MET A 83 8.04 3.11 -13.62
C MET A 83 9.12 2.07 -13.85
N THR A 84 10.07 2.39 -14.72
CA THR A 84 11.26 1.57 -15.01
C THR A 84 12.51 2.11 -14.32
N GLU A 85 12.47 3.36 -13.85
CA GLU A 85 13.56 4.04 -13.17
C GLU A 85 13.10 4.56 -11.80
N GLY A 86 14.04 4.68 -10.86
CA GLY A 86 13.77 5.17 -9.50
C GLY A 86 13.10 4.18 -8.55
N VAL A 87 12.78 2.97 -9.04
CA VAL A 87 12.29 1.87 -8.19
C VAL A 87 13.50 1.13 -7.59
N VAL A 88 13.46 0.91 -6.28
CA VAL A 88 14.55 0.27 -5.55
C VAL A 88 14.13 -1.10 -5.03
N ASN A 89 15.05 -2.06 -5.05
CA ASN A 89 14.87 -3.35 -4.39
C ASN A 89 15.27 -3.21 -2.91
N ASP A 90 14.35 -2.66 -2.13
CA ASP A 90 14.54 -2.37 -0.71
C ASP A 90 13.26 -2.64 0.05
N HIS A 91 13.27 -2.38 1.36
CA HIS A 91 12.11 -2.55 2.23
C HIS A 91 12.11 -1.50 3.34
N ALA A 92 10.94 -1.24 3.90
CA ALA A 92 10.79 -0.36 5.05
C ALA A 92 9.60 -0.80 5.91
N PRO A 93 9.62 -0.51 7.23
CA PRO A 93 8.45 -0.72 8.06
C PRO A 93 7.27 0.09 7.52
N VAL A 94 6.09 -0.51 7.48
CA VAL A 94 4.88 0.17 7.04
C VAL A 94 4.55 1.27 8.04
N GLY A 95 4.42 2.48 7.56
CA GLY A 95 4.00 3.64 8.34
C GLY A 95 2.50 3.84 8.26
N GLU A 96 1.99 3.88 7.06
CA GLU A 96 0.58 4.11 6.78
C GLU A 96 0.15 3.52 5.44
N VAL A 97 -1.12 3.18 5.33
CA VAL A 97 -1.75 2.72 4.09
C VAL A 97 -2.87 3.67 3.70
N PHE A 98 -2.81 4.17 2.48
CA PHE A 98 -3.87 4.94 1.88
C PHE A 98 -4.66 4.11 0.88
N LEU A 99 -5.97 4.06 1.07
CA LEU A 99 -6.91 3.57 0.07
C LEU A 99 -7.24 4.74 -0.86
N ILE A 100 -6.83 4.66 -2.12
CA ILE A 100 -7.05 5.72 -3.10
C ILE A 100 -8.16 5.34 -4.08
N SER A 101 -9.10 6.24 -4.31
CA SER A 101 -10.18 6.04 -5.27
C SER A 101 -9.89 6.74 -6.60
N ALA A 102 -10.46 6.20 -7.68
CA ALA A 102 -10.35 6.81 -9.01
C ALA A 102 -11.08 8.16 -9.15
N ASN A 103 -11.87 8.53 -8.16
CA ASN A 103 -12.68 9.76 -8.20
C ASN A 103 -11.83 10.97 -7.81
N ARG A 104 -11.36 11.72 -8.82
CA ARG A 104 -10.32 12.74 -8.73
C ARG A 104 -10.84 14.17 -8.49
N SER A 105 -12.12 14.34 -8.23
CA SER A 105 -12.71 15.68 -8.12
C SER A 105 -12.73 16.15 -6.67
N LEU A 106 -11.60 16.66 -6.18
CA LEU A 106 -11.63 17.59 -5.06
C LEU A 106 -12.16 18.94 -5.60
N VAL A 107 -13.43 19.20 -5.33
CA VAL A 107 -14.13 20.42 -5.77
C VAL A 107 -13.64 21.67 -5.03
N THR A 108 -12.82 21.51 -4.00
CA THR A 108 -12.48 22.54 -3.00
C THR A 108 -11.11 23.20 -3.17
N GLY A 109 -10.32 22.86 -4.21
CA GLY A 109 -8.99 23.45 -4.40
C GLY A 109 -7.90 22.89 -3.47
N ASP A 110 -8.24 22.05 -2.53
CA ASP A 110 -7.27 21.39 -1.64
C ASP A 110 -6.45 20.35 -2.42
N PRO A 111 -5.13 20.25 -2.18
CA PRO A 111 -4.28 19.27 -2.84
C PRO A 111 -4.59 17.83 -2.46
N CYS A 112 -5.07 17.58 -1.24
CA CYS A 112 -5.53 16.27 -0.79
C CYS A 112 -6.49 16.36 0.39
N ARG A 113 -7.24 15.27 0.59
CA ARG A 113 -8.13 15.05 1.74
C ARG A 113 -7.91 13.65 2.27
N VAL A 114 -7.82 13.53 3.57
CA VAL A 114 -7.69 12.25 4.28
C VAL A 114 -8.90 12.02 5.17
N ALA A 115 -9.42 10.80 5.17
CA ALA A 115 -10.54 10.39 6.01
C ALA A 115 -10.28 9.00 6.61
N ASP A 116 -10.75 8.77 7.82
CA ASP A 116 -10.68 7.46 8.45
C ASP A 116 -11.60 6.47 7.74
N VAL A 117 -11.22 5.19 7.75
CA VAL A 117 -11.96 4.09 7.15
C VAL A 117 -12.19 3.02 8.21
N SER A 118 -13.39 2.45 8.25
CA SER A 118 -13.68 1.37 9.17
C SER A 118 -12.85 0.11 8.86
N PRO A 119 -12.47 -0.69 9.87
CA PRO A 119 -11.72 -1.92 9.66
C PRO A 119 -12.35 -2.87 8.64
N ALA A 120 -13.66 -3.10 8.74
CA ALA A 120 -14.38 -3.97 7.82
C ALA A 120 -14.32 -3.48 6.35
N HIS A 121 -14.43 -2.16 6.14
CA HIS A 121 -14.30 -1.57 4.81
C HIS A 121 -12.87 -1.69 4.27
N SER A 122 -11.88 -1.49 5.15
CA SER A 122 -10.46 -1.65 4.82
C SER A 122 -10.14 -3.06 4.36
N VAL A 123 -10.63 -4.10 5.07
CA VAL A 123 -10.47 -5.51 4.68
C VAL A 123 -11.06 -5.75 3.29
N GLY A 124 -12.29 -5.28 3.03
CA GLY A 124 -12.95 -5.45 1.74
C GLY A 124 -12.19 -4.80 0.58
N GLU A 125 -11.73 -3.56 0.75
CA GLU A 125 -10.96 -2.87 -0.29
C GLU A 125 -9.58 -3.50 -0.52
N LEU A 126 -8.87 -3.88 0.55
CA LEU A 126 -7.58 -4.56 0.43
C LEU A 126 -7.72 -5.92 -0.24
N LEU A 127 -8.73 -6.70 0.14
CA LEU A 127 -9.05 -7.96 -0.52
C LEU A 127 -9.25 -7.77 -2.03
N ALA A 128 -9.97 -6.72 -2.44
CA ALA A 128 -10.19 -6.40 -3.85
C ALA A 128 -8.88 -6.07 -4.60
N GLN A 129 -7.83 -5.66 -3.90
CA GLN A 129 -6.53 -5.33 -4.48
C GLN A 129 -5.49 -6.45 -4.34
N THR A 130 -5.85 -7.61 -3.78
CA THR A 130 -4.95 -8.78 -3.76
C THR A 130 -4.98 -9.51 -5.11
N PHE A 131 -3.88 -10.18 -5.45
CA PHE A 131 -3.80 -11.04 -6.64
C PHE A 131 -4.35 -12.47 -6.38
N LEU A 132 -5.00 -12.68 -5.24
CA LEU A 132 -5.55 -13.96 -4.79
C LEU A 132 -7.04 -14.13 -5.10
N ARG A 133 -7.71 -13.11 -5.65
CA ARG A 133 -9.16 -13.13 -5.93
C ARG A 133 -9.66 -14.30 -6.78
N SER A 134 -8.79 -14.87 -7.61
CA SER A 134 -9.11 -15.98 -8.50
C SER A 134 -8.78 -17.35 -7.92
N LEU A 135 -8.36 -17.43 -6.66
CA LEU A 135 -7.93 -18.67 -6.04
C LEU A 135 -9.08 -19.43 -5.36
N SER A 136 -8.73 -20.64 -4.91
CA SER A 136 -9.63 -21.53 -4.20
C SER A 136 -10.22 -20.89 -2.93
N ARG A 137 -11.30 -21.46 -2.46
CA ARG A 137 -11.93 -21.08 -1.18
C ARG A 137 -10.93 -21.14 -0.02
N ASP A 138 -10.10 -22.19 0.01
CA ASP A 138 -9.09 -22.39 1.07
C ASP A 138 -8.06 -21.26 1.12
N ALA A 139 -7.64 -20.72 -0.04
CA ALA A 139 -6.73 -19.61 -0.10
C ALA A 139 -7.37 -18.30 0.39
N LEU A 140 -8.66 -18.10 0.13
CA LEU A 140 -9.41 -16.97 0.68
C LEU A 140 -9.58 -17.11 2.19
N GLU A 141 -9.92 -18.30 2.69
CA GLU A 141 -10.03 -18.56 4.13
C GLU A 141 -8.71 -18.33 4.87
N ALA A 142 -7.57 -18.67 4.26
CA ALA A 142 -6.25 -18.38 4.82
C ALA A 142 -5.85 -16.89 4.74
N LEU A 143 -6.39 -16.14 3.78
CA LEU A 143 -6.08 -14.73 3.59
C LEU A 143 -6.77 -13.83 4.63
N PHE A 144 -8.00 -14.13 5.03
CA PHE A 144 -8.79 -13.29 5.93
C PHE A 144 -8.08 -12.98 7.26
N PRO A 145 -7.57 -13.96 8.02
CA PRO A 145 -6.85 -13.67 9.27
C PRO A 145 -5.61 -12.78 9.07
N ILE A 146 -4.95 -12.89 7.92
CA ILE A 146 -3.79 -12.05 7.60
C ILE A 146 -4.25 -10.60 7.34
N LEU A 147 -5.34 -10.42 6.60
CA LEU A 147 -5.90 -9.08 6.36
C LEU A 147 -6.42 -8.44 7.65
N GLU A 148 -7.08 -9.19 8.53
CA GLU A 148 -7.51 -8.70 9.84
C GLU A 148 -6.30 -8.25 10.68
N THR A 149 -5.29 -9.10 10.81
CA THR A 149 -4.04 -8.74 11.51
C THR A 149 -3.38 -7.51 10.90
N PHE A 150 -3.39 -7.39 9.58
CA PHE A 150 -2.85 -6.25 8.88
C PHE A 150 -3.61 -4.95 9.21
N VAL A 151 -4.94 -4.99 9.13
CA VAL A 151 -5.80 -3.83 9.41
C VAL A 151 -5.68 -3.38 10.88
N ASP A 152 -5.50 -4.31 11.80
CA ASP A 152 -5.32 -4.01 13.23
C ASP A 152 -3.92 -3.46 13.55
N SER A 153 -2.92 -3.78 12.72
CA SER A 153 -1.51 -3.42 12.97
C SER A 153 -1.08 -2.12 12.30
N VAL A 154 -1.82 -1.62 11.31
CA VAL A 154 -1.42 -0.49 10.48
C VAL A 154 -2.54 0.53 10.37
N ARG A 155 -2.20 1.81 10.45
CA ARG A 155 -3.17 2.87 10.19
C ARG A 155 -3.57 2.88 8.72
N ILE A 156 -4.88 2.74 8.46
CA ILE A 156 -5.45 2.74 7.11
C ILE A 156 -6.43 3.89 6.99
N ARG A 157 -6.20 4.74 6.00
CA ARG A 157 -7.06 5.89 5.72
C ARG A 157 -7.41 5.98 4.23
N ARG A 158 -8.46 6.68 3.91
CA ARG A 158 -8.78 7.05 2.53
C ARG A 158 -8.02 8.31 2.16
N LEU A 159 -7.43 8.32 0.97
CA LEU A 159 -6.80 9.50 0.38
C LEU A 159 -7.50 9.86 -0.92
N GLU A 160 -8.03 11.06 -0.96
CA GLU A 160 -8.43 11.76 -2.18
C GLU A 160 -7.39 12.82 -2.47
N PHE A 161 -6.91 12.94 -3.70
CA PHE A 161 -5.88 13.90 -4.04
C PHE A 161 -6.00 14.43 -5.46
N THR A 162 -5.52 15.65 -5.65
CA THR A 162 -5.26 16.24 -6.96
C THR A 162 -3.77 16.07 -7.28
N PRO A 163 -3.40 15.62 -8.48
CA PRO A 163 -2.02 15.36 -8.84
C PRO A 163 -1.20 16.65 -9.04
N THR A 164 -1.09 17.46 -7.99
CA THR A 164 -0.28 18.69 -7.95
C THR A 164 1.17 18.38 -7.60
N PRO A 165 2.14 19.28 -7.90
CA PRO A 165 3.53 19.11 -7.44
C PRO A 165 3.66 18.97 -5.93
N ASP A 166 2.80 19.63 -5.16
CA ASP A 166 2.85 19.71 -3.70
C ASP A 166 2.08 18.59 -2.97
N VAL A 167 1.56 17.60 -3.69
CA VAL A 167 0.72 16.54 -3.10
C VAL A 167 1.42 15.83 -1.92
N TRP A 168 2.71 15.56 -2.03
CA TRP A 168 3.45 14.90 -0.95
C TRP A 168 3.65 15.80 0.26
N ARG A 169 3.86 17.10 0.08
CA ARG A 169 3.92 18.04 1.19
C ARG A 169 2.60 18.03 1.97
N ALA A 170 1.49 18.10 1.27
CA ALA A 170 0.17 18.05 1.89
C ALA A 170 -0.11 16.69 2.60
N ILE A 171 0.35 15.57 2.03
CA ILE A 171 0.26 14.26 2.68
C ILE A 171 1.11 14.24 3.96
N ASP A 172 2.33 14.76 3.92
CA ASP A 172 3.21 14.81 5.10
C ASP A 172 2.62 15.67 6.23
N GLU A 173 2.01 16.80 5.92
CA GLU A 173 1.32 17.66 6.89
C GLU A 173 0.12 16.97 7.55
N LEU A 174 -0.54 16.04 6.86
CA LEU A 174 -1.67 15.26 7.39
C LEU A 174 -1.24 13.98 8.11
N CYS A 175 -0.02 13.50 7.90
CA CYS A 175 0.51 12.27 8.50
C CYS A 175 1.42 12.53 9.70
N GLY A 176 1.87 13.77 9.90
CA GLY A 176 2.67 14.19 11.06
C GLY A 176 1.81 14.40 12.26
#